data_7aee48dad3cbd4e5d9f326bc92f680f1
#
_entry.id   7aee48dad3cbd4e5d9f326bc92f680f1
#
_cell.length_a   1.000
_cell.length_b   1.000
_cell.length_c   1.000
_cell.angle_alpha   90.00
_cell.angle_beta   90.00
_cell.angle_gamma   90.00
#
_symmetry.space_group_name_H-M   'P 1'
#
loop_
_entity.id
_entity.type
_entity.pdbx_description
1 polymer ?
#
loop_
_entity_poly.entity_id
_entity_poly.type
_entity_poly.pdbx_seq_one_letter_code
_entity_poly.pdbx_strand_id
1 'polypeptide(L)'
;MKNSKKVLLILCTILIASTFLYSEESTKMSKEIISTDNAPQAIGPYSQAVKTGNLIFISGQIPLDPKTGDLVNGSIEDQANQVLKNIKSICEAAGHSLEDIVKITIFLTDLGNFAVVNDVMKAHFKEPYPARATVEISGLPLGVDVEIEAIVSTNG
;
A
#
# COMPACT_ATOMS: atom_id res chain seq x y z
N MET A 1 -38.51 -42.28 29.86
CA MET A 1 -38.75 -41.48 28.65
C MET A 1 -38.86 -39.94 28.90
N LYS A 2 -39.30 -39.44 30.07
CA LYS A 2 -39.44 -38.01 30.34
C LYS A 2 -38.09 -37.25 30.55
N ASN A 3 -37.06 -37.92 31.06
CA ASN A 3 -35.75 -37.32 31.33
C ASN A 3 -34.85 -37.15 30.05
N SER A 4 -35.00 -38.04 29.07
CA SER A 4 -34.22 -37.99 27.83
C SER A 4 -34.55 -36.77 26.98
N LYS A 5 -35.82 -36.33 26.97
CA LYS A 5 -36.25 -35.13 26.25
C LYS A 5 -35.72 -33.81 26.89
N LYS A 6 -35.63 -33.78 28.23
CA LYS A 6 -35.08 -32.63 28.96
C LYS A 6 -33.56 -32.49 28.73
N VAL A 7 -32.83 -33.59 28.72
CA VAL A 7 -31.38 -33.60 28.45
C VAL A 7 -31.10 -33.15 27.03
N LEU A 8 -31.87 -33.63 26.04
CA LEU A 8 -31.73 -33.21 24.63
C LEU A 8 -32.01 -31.71 24.44
N LEU A 9 -33.01 -31.16 25.13
CA LEU A 9 -33.37 -29.72 25.05
C LEU A 9 -32.24 -28.84 25.64
N ILE A 10 -31.64 -29.24 26.77
CA ILE A 10 -30.51 -28.55 27.39
C ILE A 10 -29.25 -28.59 26.48
N LEU A 11 -28.97 -29.73 25.88
CA LEU A 11 -27.86 -29.86 24.93
C LEU A 11 -28.02 -28.97 23.66
N CYS A 12 -29.27 -28.90 23.13
CA CYS A 12 -29.56 -28.00 22.00
C CYS A 12 -29.42 -26.52 22.37
N THR A 13 -29.85 -26.10 23.56
CA THR A 13 -29.70 -24.70 24.00
C THR A 13 -28.25 -24.31 24.26
N ILE A 14 -27.42 -25.23 24.79
CA ILE A 14 -25.99 -25.01 24.98
C ILE A 14 -25.26 -24.93 23.61
N LEU A 15 -25.64 -25.76 22.64
CA LEU A 15 -25.06 -25.72 21.29
C LEU A 15 -25.41 -24.43 20.55
N ILE A 16 -26.66 -23.95 20.66
CA ILE A 16 -27.10 -22.69 20.07
C ILE A 16 -26.42 -21.49 20.76
N ALA A 17 -26.26 -21.50 22.08
CA ALA A 17 -25.55 -20.47 22.79
C ALA A 17 -24.07 -20.41 22.45
N SER A 18 -23.42 -21.57 22.24
CA SER A 18 -22.02 -21.61 21.82
C SER A 18 -21.80 -21.10 20.40
N THR A 19 -22.74 -21.31 19.49
CA THR A 19 -22.66 -20.76 18.12
C THR A 19 -22.92 -19.24 18.10
N PHE A 20 -23.75 -18.71 19.01
CA PHE A 20 -23.98 -17.27 19.13
C PHE A 20 -22.79 -16.51 19.75
N LEU A 21 -22.03 -17.15 20.65
CA LEU A 21 -20.83 -16.56 21.25
C LEU A 21 -19.62 -16.53 20.29
N TYR A 22 -19.67 -17.28 19.18
CA TYR A 22 -18.58 -17.32 18.18
C TYR A 22 -18.75 -16.28 17.06
N SER A 23 -19.81 -15.45 17.06
CA SER A 23 -20.13 -14.58 15.92
C SER A 23 -19.91 -13.08 16.14
N GLU A 24 -19.30 -12.63 17.25
CA GLU A 24 -19.05 -11.21 17.50
C GLU A 24 -17.65 -10.89 18.00
N GLU A 25 -16.62 -11.55 17.49
CA GLU A 25 -15.34 -10.88 17.41
C GLU A 25 -15.32 -10.08 16.10
N SER A 26 -16.00 -8.95 16.09
CA SER A 26 -15.75 -7.85 15.16
C SER A 26 -14.27 -7.51 15.31
N THR A 27 -13.42 -8.12 14.48
CA THR A 27 -12.01 -7.76 14.37
C THR A 27 -11.96 -6.31 13.93
N LYS A 28 -11.93 -5.40 14.92
CA LYS A 28 -11.62 -3.99 14.66
C LYS A 28 -10.28 -3.98 13.96
N MET A 29 -10.29 -3.83 12.62
CA MET A 29 -9.07 -3.81 11.82
C MET A 29 -8.19 -2.69 12.37
N SER A 30 -7.08 -3.06 12.99
CA SER A 30 -6.13 -2.12 13.54
C SER A 30 -5.42 -1.41 12.39
N LYS A 31 -5.32 -0.09 12.52
CA LYS A 31 -4.53 0.75 11.61
C LYS A 31 -3.11 0.80 12.16
N GLU A 32 -2.14 0.30 11.40
CA GLU A 32 -0.71 0.34 11.72
C GLU A 32 -0.02 1.36 10.82
N ILE A 33 0.77 2.25 11.40
CA ILE A 33 1.52 3.26 10.67
C ILE A 33 2.92 2.72 10.36
N ILE A 34 3.33 2.82 9.10
CA ILE A 34 4.66 2.46 8.63
C ILE A 34 5.41 3.75 8.32
N SER A 35 6.63 3.84 8.81
CA SER A 35 7.51 5.00 8.62
C SER A 35 8.96 4.56 8.57
N THR A 36 9.79 5.25 7.77
CA THR A 36 11.23 5.00 7.64
C THR A 36 11.97 6.29 7.30
N ASP A 37 13.20 6.42 7.78
CA ASP A 37 14.10 7.52 7.43
C ASP A 37 14.74 7.34 6.05
N ASN A 38 14.58 6.15 5.44
CA ASN A 38 15.08 5.84 4.09
C ASN A 38 14.12 6.27 2.96
N ALA A 39 12.99 6.91 3.32
CA ALA A 39 12.07 7.57 2.39
C ALA A 39 11.74 8.98 2.92
N PRO A 40 11.30 9.92 2.07
CA PRO A 40 10.96 11.26 2.51
C PRO A 40 9.94 11.26 3.64
N GLN A 41 10.21 12.06 4.67
CA GLN A 41 9.28 12.21 5.79
C GLN A 41 7.99 12.90 5.34
N ALA A 42 6.88 12.54 5.97
CA ALA A 42 5.60 13.19 5.71
C ALA A 42 5.67 14.68 6.12
N ILE A 43 5.45 15.57 5.18
CA ILE A 43 5.50 17.03 5.37
C ILE A 43 4.11 17.62 5.65
N GLY A 44 3.10 16.78 5.89
CA GLY A 44 1.71 17.19 6.12
C GLY A 44 0.96 16.20 7.01
N PRO A 45 -0.38 16.34 7.14
CA PRO A 45 -1.20 15.49 8.00
C PRO A 45 -1.49 14.12 7.35
N TYR A 46 -0.44 13.38 6.97
CA TYR A 46 -0.52 12.03 6.40
C TYR A 46 0.63 11.15 6.90
N SER A 47 0.55 9.85 6.67
CA SER A 47 1.61 8.87 6.96
C SER A 47 2.28 8.43 5.68
N GLN A 48 3.56 8.02 5.73
CA GLN A 48 4.24 7.44 4.56
C GLN A 48 3.50 6.21 4.05
N ALA A 49 3.04 5.32 4.97
CA ALA A 49 2.15 4.24 4.62
C ALA A 49 1.28 3.82 5.81
N VAL A 50 0.17 3.16 5.50
CA VAL A 50 -0.79 2.63 6.48
C VAL A 50 -1.11 1.19 6.12
N LYS A 51 -0.90 0.28 7.10
CA LYS A 51 -1.33 -1.12 7.00
C LYS A 51 -2.69 -1.30 7.67
N THR A 52 -3.57 -2.03 7.02
CA THR A 52 -4.85 -2.48 7.57
C THR A 52 -5.23 -3.84 6.98
N GLY A 53 -5.52 -4.81 7.85
CA GLY A 53 -5.68 -6.21 7.42
C GLY A 53 -4.43 -6.70 6.70
N ASN A 54 -4.61 -7.20 5.48
CA ASN A 54 -3.55 -7.74 4.63
C ASN A 54 -3.10 -6.77 3.50
N LEU A 55 -3.42 -5.48 3.64
CA LEU A 55 -3.03 -4.46 2.67
C LEU A 55 -2.23 -3.33 3.33
N ILE A 56 -1.25 -2.82 2.58
CA ILE A 56 -0.50 -1.62 2.92
C ILE A 56 -0.76 -0.59 1.82
N PHE A 57 -1.20 0.59 2.22
CA PHE A 57 -1.44 1.73 1.35
C PHE A 57 -0.26 2.68 1.49
N ILE A 58 0.54 2.86 0.43
CA ILE A 58 1.67 3.78 0.37
C ILE A 58 1.18 5.08 -0.23
N SER A 59 1.40 6.18 0.49
CA SER A 59 1.08 7.53 0.03
C SER A 59 1.89 7.92 -1.19
N GLY A 60 1.36 8.84 -1.99
CA GLY A 60 2.06 9.38 -3.15
C GLY A 60 3.49 9.80 -2.81
N GLN A 61 4.44 9.27 -3.55
CA GLN A 61 5.86 9.60 -3.45
C GLN A 61 6.25 10.48 -4.62
N ILE A 62 6.97 11.56 -4.32
CA ILE A 62 7.58 12.46 -5.29
C ILE A 62 9.11 12.23 -5.30
N PRO A 63 9.85 12.73 -6.31
CA PRO A 63 11.29 12.48 -6.46
C PRO A 63 12.14 13.29 -5.45
N LEU A 64 11.90 13.13 -4.17
CA LEU A 64 12.63 13.75 -3.07
C LEU A 64 13.71 12.78 -2.58
N ASP A 65 14.96 13.25 -2.46
CA ASP A 65 16.04 12.47 -1.84
C ASP A 65 15.86 12.53 -0.30
N PRO A 66 15.63 11.40 0.38
CA PRO A 66 15.40 11.40 1.83
C PRO A 66 16.62 11.82 2.65
N LYS A 67 17.84 11.77 2.08
CA LYS A 67 19.08 12.12 2.78
C LYS A 67 19.34 13.62 2.81
N THR A 68 19.04 14.30 1.73
CA THR A 68 19.30 15.74 1.58
C THR A 68 18.04 16.58 1.75
N GLY A 69 16.88 16.02 1.50
CA GLY A 69 15.61 16.74 1.45
C GLY A 69 15.40 17.50 0.12
N ASP A 70 16.31 17.34 -0.83
CA ASP A 70 16.25 18.03 -2.12
C ASP A 70 15.43 17.24 -3.14
N LEU A 71 14.82 17.95 -4.09
CA LEU A 71 14.21 17.36 -5.26
C LEU A 71 15.28 16.86 -6.24
N VAL A 72 15.09 15.66 -6.78
CA VAL A 72 15.84 15.18 -7.94
C VAL A 72 15.27 15.87 -9.19
N ASN A 73 15.88 16.99 -9.56
CA ASN A 73 15.50 17.84 -10.70
C ASN A 73 16.20 17.38 -12.01
N GLY A 74 16.24 16.07 -12.25
CA GLY A 74 16.81 15.48 -13.44
C GLY A 74 15.75 15.24 -14.52
N SER A 75 16.07 14.31 -15.43
CA SER A 75 15.10 13.81 -16.40
C SER A 75 13.90 13.14 -15.72
N ILE A 76 12.82 12.94 -16.46
CA ILE A 76 11.66 12.15 -15.95
C ILE A 76 12.08 10.74 -15.54
N GLU A 77 13.12 10.17 -16.20
CA GLU A 77 13.72 8.90 -15.82
C GLU A 77 14.36 8.97 -14.43
N ASP A 78 15.16 10.02 -14.14
CA ASP A 78 15.79 10.21 -12.84
C ASP A 78 14.74 10.40 -11.74
N GLN A 79 13.72 11.22 -12.02
CA GLN A 79 12.61 11.46 -11.12
C GLN A 79 11.84 10.16 -10.80
N ALA A 80 11.43 9.41 -11.80
CA ALA A 80 10.70 8.15 -11.63
C ALA A 80 11.53 7.09 -10.87
N ASN A 81 12.84 7.00 -11.17
CA ASN A 81 13.76 6.13 -10.44
C ASN A 81 13.84 6.50 -8.95
N GLN A 82 13.91 7.79 -8.61
CA GLN A 82 13.94 8.22 -7.21
C GLN A 82 12.62 7.90 -6.49
N VAL A 83 11.48 8.14 -7.14
CA VAL A 83 10.17 7.80 -6.59
C VAL A 83 10.07 6.31 -6.28
N LEU A 84 10.48 5.43 -7.19
CA LEU A 84 10.45 3.98 -6.97
C LEU A 84 11.44 3.51 -5.90
N LYS A 85 12.58 4.18 -5.72
CA LYS A 85 13.48 3.95 -4.58
C LYS A 85 12.81 4.30 -3.25
N ASN A 86 12.08 5.40 -3.19
CA ASN A 86 11.35 5.81 -1.98
C ASN A 86 10.26 4.77 -1.65
N ILE A 87 9.45 4.35 -2.64
CA ILE A 87 8.44 3.30 -2.45
C ILE A 87 9.07 1.99 -1.98
N LYS A 88 10.19 1.58 -2.59
CA LYS A 88 10.94 0.39 -2.19
C LYS A 88 11.34 0.45 -0.71
N SER A 89 11.88 1.57 -0.27
CA SER A 89 12.30 1.76 1.13
C SER A 89 11.12 1.66 2.11
N ILE A 90 9.93 2.12 1.72
CA ILE A 90 8.71 1.99 2.53
C ILE A 90 8.24 0.53 2.56
N CYS A 91 8.27 -0.20 1.43
CA CYS A 91 7.98 -1.62 1.40
C CYS A 91 8.92 -2.40 2.33
N GLU A 92 10.23 -2.14 2.25
CA GLU A 92 11.25 -2.80 3.07
C GLU A 92 11.05 -2.52 4.57
N ALA A 93 10.67 -1.31 4.95
CA ALA A 93 10.32 -0.97 6.33
C ALA A 93 9.11 -1.73 6.85
N ALA A 94 8.23 -2.14 5.96
CA ALA A 94 7.06 -2.99 6.27
C ALA A 94 7.36 -4.49 6.22
N GLY A 95 8.61 -4.90 5.90
CA GLY A 95 9.02 -6.30 5.74
C GLY A 95 8.64 -6.90 4.39
N HIS A 96 8.40 -6.06 3.37
CA HIS A 96 7.96 -6.42 2.02
C HIS A 96 8.91 -5.89 0.95
N SER A 97 8.60 -6.17 -0.30
CA SER A 97 9.39 -5.76 -1.48
C SER A 97 8.49 -5.13 -2.55
N LEU A 98 9.09 -4.62 -3.63
CA LEU A 98 8.34 -4.17 -4.79
C LEU A 98 7.53 -5.31 -5.45
N GLU A 99 7.93 -6.56 -5.29
CA GLU A 99 7.24 -7.73 -5.86
C GLU A 99 5.89 -7.98 -5.20
N ASP A 100 5.67 -7.46 -3.96
CA ASP A 100 4.42 -7.58 -3.21
C ASP A 100 3.40 -6.49 -3.58
N ILE A 101 3.78 -5.52 -4.44
CA ILE A 101 2.88 -4.47 -4.90
C ILE A 101 1.86 -5.08 -5.86
N VAL A 102 0.57 -4.94 -5.53
CA VAL A 102 -0.55 -5.43 -6.34
C VAL A 102 -1.20 -4.34 -7.18
N LYS A 103 -1.03 -3.08 -6.81
CA LYS A 103 -1.56 -1.91 -7.52
C LYS A 103 -0.59 -0.76 -7.45
N ILE A 104 -0.46 -0.03 -8.56
CA ILE A 104 0.30 1.22 -8.66
C ILE A 104 -0.50 2.25 -9.46
N THR A 105 -0.49 3.51 -8.99
CA THR A 105 -1.04 4.65 -9.74
C THR A 105 0.09 5.64 -10.00
N ILE A 106 0.26 6.02 -11.25
CA ILE A 106 1.28 6.96 -11.71
C ILE A 106 0.58 8.23 -12.18
N PHE A 107 0.93 9.35 -11.58
CA PHE A 107 0.48 10.70 -11.96
C PHE A 107 1.61 11.39 -12.70
N LEU A 108 1.34 11.90 -13.89
CA LEU A 108 2.29 12.64 -14.74
C LEU A 108 1.73 14.02 -15.06
N THR A 109 2.59 15.01 -15.16
CA THR A 109 2.21 16.33 -15.68
C THR A 109 2.20 16.39 -17.21
N ASP A 110 2.82 15.39 -17.88
CA ASP A 110 2.85 15.23 -19.32
C ASP A 110 2.88 13.73 -19.68
N LEU A 111 1.81 13.24 -20.33
CA LEU A 111 1.74 11.86 -20.84
C LEU A 111 2.70 11.57 -21.99
N GLY A 112 3.34 12.57 -22.59
CA GLY A 112 4.47 12.37 -23.50
C GLY A 112 5.61 11.58 -22.87
N ASN A 113 5.73 11.60 -21.55
CA ASN A 113 6.70 10.85 -20.76
C ASN A 113 6.33 9.37 -20.51
N PHE A 114 5.16 8.92 -20.96
CA PHE A 114 4.62 7.58 -20.70
C PHE A 114 5.59 6.45 -21.08
N ALA A 115 6.26 6.56 -22.23
CA ALA A 115 7.19 5.53 -22.72
C ALA A 115 8.43 5.40 -21.81
N VAL A 116 9.01 6.53 -21.40
CA VAL A 116 10.18 6.56 -20.50
C VAL A 116 9.81 5.95 -19.14
N VAL A 117 8.66 6.33 -18.58
CA VAL A 117 8.19 5.78 -17.30
C VAL A 117 7.91 4.28 -17.41
N ASN A 118 7.42 3.77 -18.55
CA ASN A 118 7.28 2.34 -18.79
C ASN A 118 8.62 1.60 -18.72
N ASP A 119 9.68 2.17 -19.27
CA ASP A 119 10.99 1.53 -19.26
C ASP A 119 11.59 1.53 -17.84
N VAL A 120 11.40 2.59 -17.07
CA VAL A 120 11.73 2.62 -15.64
C VAL A 120 10.95 1.54 -14.89
N MET A 121 9.64 1.40 -15.13
CA MET A 121 8.83 0.35 -14.50
C MET A 121 9.36 -1.05 -14.81
N LYS A 122 9.74 -1.35 -16.05
CA LYS A 122 10.34 -2.65 -16.44
C LYS A 122 11.67 -2.92 -15.74
N ALA A 123 12.44 -1.87 -15.44
CA ALA A 123 13.71 -2.01 -14.73
C ALA A 123 13.54 -2.34 -13.25
N HIS A 124 12.44 -1.89 -12.63
CA HIS A 124 12.16 -2.09 -11.21
C HIS A 124 11.25 -3.28 -10.90
N PHE A 125 10.36 -3.68 -11.82
CA PHE A 125 9.38 -4.75 -11.64
C PHE A 125 9.64 -5.91 -12.60
N LYS A 126 9.33 -7.12 -12.12
CA LYS A 126 9.32 -8.35 -12.93
C LYS A 126 7.89 -8.79 -13.18
N GLU A 127 7.66 -9.60 -14.20
CA GLU A 127 6.38 -10.28 -14.39
C GLU A 127 6.13 -11.32 -13.30
N PRO A 128 4.87 -11.42 -12.83
CA PRO A 128 3.68 -10.66 -13.24
C PRO A 128 3.70 -9.22 -12.69
N TYR A 129 3.42 -8.24 -13.55
CA TYR A 129 3.37 -6.82 -13.15
C TYR A 129 2.15 -6.50 -12.28
N PRO A 130 2.24 -5.48 -11.38
CA PRO A 130 1.09 -4.98 -10.64
C PRO A 130 0.03 -4.38 -11.58
N ALA A 131 -1.24 -4.39 -11.13
CA ALA A 131 -2.28 -3.61 -11.80
C ALA A 131 -1.91 -2.12 -11.79
N ARG A 132 -2.10 -1.39 -12.91
CA ARG A 132 -1.64 0.00 -13.03
C ARG A 132 -2.71 0.92 -13.61
N ALA A 133 -2.71 2.17 -13.16
CA ALA A 133 -3.25 3.32 -13.87
C ALA A 133 -2.12 4.33 -14.08
N THR A 134 -2.11 5.02 -15.24
CA THR A 134 -1.25 6.16 -15.51
C THR A 134 -2.11 7.27 -16.08
N VAL A 135 -2.09 8.43 -15.44
CA VAL A 135 -2.97 9.56 -15.76
C VAL A 135 -2.19 10.85 -15.84
N GLU A 136 -2.60 11.74 -16.75
CA GLU A 136 -2.13 13.12 -16.77
C GLU A 136 -2.95 13.98 -15.82
N ILE A 137 -2.28 14.85 -15.11
CA ILE A 137 -2.87 15.79 -14.17
C ILE A 137 -2.30 17.21 -14.36
N SER A 138 -3.04 18.22 -13.93
CA SER A 138 -2.70 19.62 -14.15
C SER A 138 -1.48 20.12 -13.36
N GLY A 139 -1.03 19.38 -12.33
CA GLY A 139 0.13 19.74 -11.51
C GLY A 139 0.33 18.82 -10.34
N LEU A 140 1.56 18.76 -9.84
CA LEU A 140 2.01 17.97 -8.70
C LEU A 140 2.63 18.85 -7.61
N PRO A 141 2.71 18.37 -6.35
CA PRO A 141 3.39 19.08 -5.28
C PRO A 141 4.81 19.46 -5.68
N LEU A 142 5.26 20.64 -5.26
CA LEU A 142 6.59 21.18 -5.51
C LEU A 142 6.98 21.30 -7.00
N GLY A 143 6.01 21.15 -7.92
CA GLY A 143 6.23 21.31 -9.37
C GLY A 143 7.02 20.15 -10.01
N VAL A 144 6.99 18.95 -9.40
CA VAL A 144 7.60 17.75 -9.98
C VAL A 144 6.79 17.23 -11.17
N ASP A 145 7.38 16.33 -11.97
CA ASP A 145 6.75 15.81 -13.18
C ASP A 145 6.06 14.46 -12.96
N VAL A 146 6.38 13.78 -11.85
CA VAL A 146 5.85 12.45 -11.52
C VAL A 146 5.60 12.29 -10.04
N GLU A 147 4.48 11.64 -9.71
CA GLU A 147 4.14 11.12 -8.39
C GLU A 147 3.60 9.70 -8.55
N ILE A 148 3.92 8.81 -7.62
CA ILE A 148 3.48 7.41 -7.66
C ILE A 148 2.98 6.99 -6.27
N GLU A 149 1.80 6.38 -6.23
CA GLU A 149 1.24 5.68 -5.06
C GLU A 149 1.16 4.17 -5.30
N ALA A 150 1.11 3.38 -4.24
CA ALA A 150 1.06 1.93 -4.36
C ALA A 150 0.22 1.26 -3.27
N ILE A 151 -0.28 0.06 -3.59
CA ILE A 151 -0.91 -0.87 -2.65
C ILE A 151 -0.12 -2.16 -2.65
N VAL A 152 0.29 -2.61 -1.47
CA VAL A 152 1.05 -3.85 -1.24
C VAL A 152 0.13 -4.89 -0.62
N SER A 153 0.23 -6.15 -1.05
CA SER A 153 -0.39 -7.30 -0.38
C SER A 153 0.59 -7.91 0.61
N THR A 154 0.14 -8.18 1.84
CA THR A 154 0.96 -8.87 2.85
C THR A 154 0.74 -10.39 2.85
N ASN A 155 -0.09 -10.89 1.93
CA ASN A 155 -0.29 -12.31 1.68
C ASN A 155 0.59 -12.72 0.49
N GLY A 156 1.86 -12.95 0.72
CA GLY A 156 2.80 -13.51 -0.23
C GLY A 156 3.09 -14.96 0.08
#